data_56d432b5456020ef5d07c443cb42b585
#
_entry.id   56d432b5456020ef5d07c443cb42b585
#
_cell.length_a   1.000
_cell.length_b   1.000
_cell.length_c   1.000
_cell.angle_alpha   90.00
_cell.angle_beta   90.00
_cell.angle_gamma   90.00
#
_symmetry.space_group_name_H-M   'P 1'
#
loop_
_entity.id
_entity.type
_entity.pdbx_description
1 polymer ?
#
loop_
_entity_poly.entity_id
_entity_poly.type
_entity_poly.pdbx_seq_one_letter_code
_entity_poly.pdbx_strand_id
1 'polypeptide(L)'
;FMQPVGTVFYSDIELLQLVEKINVLHPYAFYIVDTLGSMYRNEVSHRFYLIDENMHPDILLGFHGHNNMQLAFSNAQVLGKIQTKRTLILDSSVYGMGRGAGNLPTELITQYINKKIQSRYDVTMVMDIYDEYIAAIRKEYEWGYTMPYHIAASHVCHPSYAAYLINKQTLTMKDIERIIQSIPEEYKVLYDRELIEQLYSQFQSKKIDDTASVREIEGLIQGRKILLLAPGKTLVSHGQTIRDFIERERPYVISVNFVDGGYPADAYFVSNHKRMDILGQENRPLKGTRILLTSNIPNPGWEDYLYVDYDRYTNTDPMISDNAGLMLLKLLQRCGALEVFLAGFDGFQEDQENYYSEELYFQVNTNDIEEKRGRIQKQLKEMSRTMKLYFLTPSLYQGEEAYV
;
A
#
# COMPACT_ATOMS: atom_id res chain seq x y z
N PHE A 1 7.71 -31.37 11.51
CA PHE A 1 7.94 -30.70 10.21
C PHE A 1 8.99 -29.62 10.36
N MET A 2 9.95 -29.56 9.42
CA MET A 2 11.01 -28.55 9.38
C MET A 2 10.87 -27.74 8.08
N GLN A 3 10.61 -26.44 8.21
CA GLN A 3 10.34 -25.52 7.09
C GLN A 3 11.34 -24.36 7.14
N PRO A 4 12.47 -24.45 6.40
CA PRO A 4 13.47 -23.36 6.39
C PRO A 4 12.91 -22.15 5.64
N VAL A 5 13.06 -20.97 6.25
CA VAL A 5 12.65 -19.71 5.62
C VAL A 5 13.66 -19.33 4.54
N GLY A 6 13.18 -18.84 3.41
CA GLY A 6 14.03 -18.29 2.36
C GLY A 6 14.91 -19.31 1.65
N THR A 7 14.38 -20.50 1.34
CA THR A 7 15.14 -21.56 0.65
C THR A 7 15.78 -21.08 -0.67
N VAL A 8 15.22 -20.05 -1.30
CA VAL A 8 15.76 -19.43 -2.52
C VAL A 8 17.16 -18.85 -2.36
N PHE A 9 17.52 -18.45 -1.14
CA PHE A 9 18.81 -17.83 -0.84
C PHE A 9 19.93 -18.83 -0.48
N TYR A 10 19.57 -20.11 -0.24
CA TYR A 10 20.58 -21.12 0.06
C TYR A 10 21.34 -21.49 -1.22
N SER A 11 22.65 -21.40 -1.19
CA SER A 11 23.52 -22.06 -2.16
C SER A 11 23.38 -23.58 -2.02
N ASP A 12 23.80 -24.34 -3.03
CA ASP A 12 23.78 -25.81 -2.98
C ASP A 12 24.57 -26.35 -1.78
N ILE A 13 25.72 -25.74 -1.47
CA ILE A 13 26.58 -26.13 -0.33
C ILE A 13 25.84 -25.90 0.99
N GLU A 14 25.23 -24.75 1.19
CA GLU A 14 24.47 -24.43 2.41
C GLU A 14 23.25 -25.33 2.56
N LEU A 15 22.56 -25.63 1.46
CA LEU A 15 21.41 -26.54 1.47
C LEU A 15 21.85 -27.97 1.83
N LEU A 16 22.98 -28.47 1.30
CA LEU A 16 23.53 -29.77 1.67
C LEU A 16 23.96 -29.82 3.15
N GLN A 17 24.63 -28.78 3.65
CA GLN A 17 24.98 -28.67 5.09
C GLN A 17 23.75 -28.67 5.97
N LEU A 18 22.64 -28.06 5.51
CA LEU A 18 21.37 -28.10 6.22
C LEU A 18 20.79 -29.52 6.19
N VAL A 19 20.82 -30.22 5.06
CA VAL A 19 20.37 -31.61 4.91
C VAL A 19 21.16 -32.55 5.80
N GLU A 20 22.47 -32.39 5.98
CA GLU A 20 23.26 -33.14 6.96
C GLU A 20 22.73 -32.99 8.39
N LYS A 21 22.39 -31.77 8.80
CA LYS A 21 21.80 -31.49 10.12
C LYS A 21 20.40 -32.12 10.23
N ILE A 22 19.59 -32.05 9.17
CA ILE A 22 18.27 -32.66 9.09
C ILE A 22 18.37 -34.18 9.24
N ASN A 23 19.36 -34.83 8.62
CA ASN A 23 19.60 -36.27 8.77
C ASN A 23 19.91 -36.66 10.21
N VAL A 24 20.64 -35.81 10.95
CA VAL A 24 20.93 -36.05 12.38
C VAL A 24 19.69 -35.83 13.25
N LEU A 25 18.90 -34.79 12.98
CA LEU A 25 17.69 -34.45 13.72
C LEU A 25 16.53 -35.43 13.44
N HIS A 26 16.54 -36.05 12.27
CA HIS A 26 15.56 -37.03 11.78
C HIS A 26 14.10 -36.60 11.99
N PRO A 27 13.67 -35.42 11.46
CA PRO A 27 12.30 -34.96 11.60
C PRO A 27 11.36 -35.83 10.75
N TYR A 28 10.04 -35.77 11.00
CA TYR A 28 9.03 -36.44 10.19
C TYR A 28 9.09 -35.99 8.72
N ALA A 29 9.25 -34.68 8.46
CA ALA A 29 9.35 -34.14 7.12
C ALA A 29 10.26 -32.88 7.10
N PHE A 30 10.93 -32.69 5.98
CA PHE A 30 11.69 -31.49 5.62
C PHE A 30 11.11 -30.87 4.36
N TYR A 31 11.14 -29.54 4.23
CA TYR A 31 10.42 -28.82 3.18
C TYR A 31 11.32 -27.95 2.31
N ILE A 32 10.97 -27.89 1.03
CA ILE A 32 11.35 -26.80 0.15
C ILE A 32 10.31 -25.72 0.34
N VAL A 33 10.72 -24.53 0.82
CA VAL A 33 9.80 -23.42 1.10
C VAL A 33 10.08 -22.27 0.15
N ASP A 34 9.16 -22.03 -0.77
CA ASP A 34 9.17 -20.82 -1.59
C ASP A 34 8.53 -19.65 -0.82
N THR A 35 9.27 -19.16 0.17
CA THR A 35 8.83 -18.10 1.11
C THR A 35 8.38 -16.84 0.39
N LEU A 36 9.04 -16.50 -0.71
CA LEU A 36 8.81 -15.27 -1.46
C LEU A 36 7.89 -15.45 -2.66
N GLY A 37 7.50 -16.70 -2.98
CA GLY A 37 6.73 -17.03 -4.17
C GLY A 37 7.48 -16.66 -5.47
N SER A 38 8.81 -16.77 -5.47
CA SER A 38 9.70 -16.32 -6.55
C SER A 38 10.38 -17.46 -7.32
N MET A 39 10.30 -18.70 -6.82
CA MET A 39 10.98 -19.84 -7.46
C MET A 39 10.29 -20.26 -8.75
N TYR A 40 11.12 -20.48 -9.79
CA TYR A 40 10.70 -21.11 -11.02
C TYR A 40 10.81 -22.64 -10.95
N ARG A 41 10.19 -23.33 -11.91
CA ARG A 41 10.11 -24.80 -11.94
C ARG A 41 11.47 -25.50 -11.89
N ASN A 42 12.45 -24.98 -12.62
CA ASN A 42 13.80 -25.53 -12.65
C ASN A 42 14.50 -25.41 -11.29
N GLU A 43 14.29 -24.32 -10.57
CA GLU A 43 14.88 -24.08 -9.26
C GLU A 43 14.28 -25.03 -8.22
N VAL A 44 12.95 -25.22 -8.26
CA VAL A 44 12.25 -26.19 -7.38
C VAL A 44 12.73 -27.63 -7.69
N SER A 45 12.84 -28.01 -8.98
CA SER A 45 13.32 -29.33 -9.39
C SER A 45 14.76 -29.56 -8.96
N HIS A 46 15.63 -28.57 -9.13
CA HIS A 46 17.04 -28.65 -8.73
C HIS A 46 17.18 -28.90 -7.23
N ARG A 47 16.52 -28.10 -6.41
CA ARG A 47 16.51 -28.28 -4.93
C ARG A 47 15.92 -29.61 -4.52
N PHE A 48 14.87 -30.04 -5.22
CA PHE A 48 14.26 -31.33 -4.95
C PHE A 48 15.29 -32.46 -5.10
N TYR A 49 15.95 -32.56 -6.26
CA TYR A 49 16.93 -33.63 -6.49
C TYR A 49 18.13 -33.54 -5.54
N LEU A 50 18.60 -32.33 -5.27
CA LEU A 50 19.70 -32.12 -4.33
C LEU A 50 19.37 -32.63 -2.92
N ILE A 51 18.15 -32.39 -2.45
CA ILE A 51 17.67 -32.86 -1.14
C ILE A 51 17.37 -34.36 -1.18
N ASP A 52 16.65 -34.86 -2.20
CA ASP A 52 16.18 -36.25 -2.29
C ASP A 52 17.34 -37.24 -2.31
N GLU A 53 18.44 -36.90 -3.01
CA GLU A 53 19.63 -37.74 -3.12
C GLU A 53 20.50 -37.76 -1.86
N ASN A 54 20.43 -36.76 -1.00
CA ASN A 54 21.30 -36.57 0.16
C ASN A 54 20.57 -36.72 1.52
N MET A 55 19.24 -36.70 1.52
CA MET A 55 18.44 -36.81 2.74
C MET A 55 18.07 -38.27 3.06
N HIS A 56 18.04 -38.62 4.35
CA HIS A 56 17.66 -39.96 4.81
C HIS A 56 16.30 -40.38 4.21
N PRO A 57 16.16 -41.61 3.71
CA PRO A 57 14.96 -42.04 2.95
C PRO A 57 13.65 -42.02 3.76
N ASP A 58 13.73 -42.17 5.08
CA ASP A 58 12.56 -42.17 5.96
C ASP A 58 11.99 -40.75 6.23
N ILE A 59 12.77 -39.70 5.94
CA ILE A 59 12.30 -38.31 6.11
C ILE A 59 11.46 -37.93 4.88
N LEU A 60 10.22 -37.51 5.08
CA LEU A 60 9.37 -37.09 3.98
C LEU A 60 9.82 -35.75 3.42
N LEU A 61 9.59 -35.50 2.14
CA LEU A 61 9.92 -34.24 1.49
C LEU A 61 8.65 -33.44 1.17
N GLY A 62 8.58 -32.23 1.70
CA GLY A 62 7.45 -31.35 1.51
C GLY A 62 7.76 -30.16 0.58
N PHE A 63 6.71 -29.56 0.06
CA PHE A 63 6.76 -28.30 -0.64
C PHE A 63 5.70 -27.34 -0.09
N HIS A 64 6.14 -26.14 0.29
CA HIS A 64 5.30 -25.02 0.69
C HIS A 64 5.58 -23.83 -0.24
N GLY A 65 4.60 -23.46 -1.06
CA GLY A 65 4.78 -22.41 -2.07
C GLY A 65 3.78 -21.27 -1.92
N HIS A 66 4.31 -20.04 -1.83
CA HIS A 66 3.52 -18.83 -1.95
C HIS A 66 3.25 -18.46 -3.41
N ASN A 67 2.20 -17.68 -3.65
CA ASN A 67 1.66 -17.48 -5.00
C ASN A 67 1.91 -16.07 -5.56
N ASN A 68 2.93 -15.34 -5.08
CA ASN A 68 3.20 -13.95 -5.45
C ASN A 68 3.48 -13.76 -6.95
N MET A 69 4.07 -14.75 -7.62
CA MET A 69 4.23 -14.81 -9.08
C MET A 69 3.26 -15.80 -9.76
N GLN A 70 2.24 -16.29 -9.04
CA GLN A 70 1.30 -17.31 -9.49
C GLN A 70 1.95 -18.64 -9.93
N LEU A 71 3.10 -18.99 -9.36
CA LEU A 71 3.87 -20.17 -9.71
C LEU A 71 3.65 -21.36 -8.78
N ALA A 72 3.01 -21.18 -7.62
CA ALA A 72 2.83 -22.25 -6.63
C ALA A 72 2.19 -23.51 -7.22
N PHE A 73 1.10 -23.37 -7.99
CA PHE A 73 0.45 -24.49 -8.65
C PHE A 73 1.33 -25.16 -9.71
N SER A 74 2.04 -24.36 -10.51
CA SER A 74 2.95 -24.83 -11.53
C SER A 74 4.13 -25.62 -10.94
N ASN A 75 4.68 -25.14 -9.82
CA ASN A 75 5.77 -25.77 -9.09
C ASN A 75 5.31 -27.10 -8.43
N ALA A 76 4.13 -27.11 -7.82
CA ALA A 76 3.53 -28.32 -7.26
C ALA A 76 3.27 -29.39 -8.34
N GLN A 77 2.87 -29.00 -9.55
CA GLN A 77 2.71 -29.94 -10.68
C GLN A 77 4.03 -30.59 -11.11
N VAL A 78 5.13 -29.85 -11.05
CA VAL A 78 6.47 -30.41 -11.38
C VAL A 78 6.83 -31.49 -10.38
N LEU A 79 6.67 -31.22 -9.08
CA LEU A 79 6.94 -32.18 -8.02
C LEU A 79 6.09 -33.44 -8.16
N GLY A 80 4.80 -33.29 -8.50
CA GLY A 80 3.91 -34.42 -8.76
C GLY A 80 4.30 -35.30 -9.96
N LYS A 81 5.24 -34.87 -10.80
CA LYS A 81 5.76 -35.64 -11.96
C LYS A 81 7.15 -36.22 -11.74
N ILE A 82 7.85 -35.80 -10.70
CA ILE A 82 9.19 -36.28 -10.40
C ILE A 82 9.12 -37.77 -10.02
N GLN A 83 10.04 -38.55 -10.58
CA GLN A 83 10.18 -39.95 -10.24
C GLN A 83 11.02 -40.07 -8.97
N THR A 84 10.37 -40.41 -7.86
CA THR A 84 11.01 -40.65 -6.57
C THR A 84 10.31 -41.80 -5.84
N LYS A 85 11.04 -42.46 -4.97
CA LYS A 85 10.47 -43.48 -4.04
C LYS A 85 9.95 -42.81 -2.77
N ARG A 86 10.24 -41.54 -2.55
CA ARG A 86 9.89 -40.78 -1.36
C ARG A 86 8.42 -40.33 -1.43
N THR A 87 7.74 -40.42 -0.29
CA THR A 87 6.43 -39.78 -0.15
C THR A 87 6.57 -38.25 -0.13
N LEU A 88 5.79 -37.59 -0.97
CA LEU A 88 5.79 -36.12 -1.08
C LEU A 88 4.60 -35.52 -0.33
N ILE A 89 4.83 -34.36 0.28
CA ILE A 89 3.79 -33.55 0.92
C ILE A 89 3.69 -32.23 0.15
N LEU A 90 2.46 -31.83 -0.20
CA LEU A 90 2.18 -30.53 -0.83
C LEU A 90 1.28 -29.72 0.10
N ASP A 91 1.81 -28.65 0.69
CA ASP A 91 1.01 -27.74 1.51
C ASP A 91 0.10 -26.90 0.61
N SER A 92 -1.15 -26.78 0.99
CA SER A 92 -2.14 -25.99 0.25
C SER A 92 -3.19 -25.43 1.20
N SER A 93 -3.90 -24.42 0.77
CA SER A 93 -5.03 -23.83 1.49
C SER A 93 -6.24 -23.66 0.56
N VAL A 94 -7.45 -23.76 1.10
CA VAL A 94 -8.67 -23.56 0.32
C VAL A 94 -8.68 -22.14 -0.24
N TYR A 95 -8.93 -22.02 -1.53
CA TYR A 95 -8.90 -20.78 -2.29
C TYR A 95 -7.57 -20.02 -2.18
N GLY A 96 -6.47 -20.75 -1.91
CA GLY A 96 -5.16 -20.17 -1.74
C GLY A 96 -5.03 -19.21 -0.55
N MET A 97 -5.88 -19.32 0.48
CA MET A 97 -5.86 -18.43 1.65
C MET A 97 -4.45 -18.30 2.24
N GLY A 98 -3.98 -17.07 2.43
CA GLY A 98 -2.65 -16.80 2.99
C GLY A 98 -2.26 -15.33 2.86
N ARG A 99 -1.11 -14.97 3.41
CA ARG A 99 -0.57 -13.60 3.32
C ARG A 99 -0.21 -13.23 1.88
N GLY A 100 -0.34 -11.96 1.54
CA GLY A 100 0.04 -11.45 0.22
C GLY A 100 -0.80 -12.05 -0.89
N ALA A 101 -0.17 -12.66 -1.88
CA ALA A 101 -0.86 -13.34 -2.97
C ALA A 101 -1.40 -14.74 -2.59
N GLY A 102 -1.23 -15.15 -1.33
CA GLY A 102 -1.69 -16.43 -0.81
C GLY A 102 -0.77 -17.60 -1.11
N ASN A 103 -1.31 -18.79 -0.95
CA ASN A 103 -0.62 -20.09 -1.06
C ASN A 103 -1.08 -20.88 -2.29
N LEU A 104 -0.58 -22.11 -2.41
CA LEU A 104 -1.09 -23.10 -3.38
C LEU A 104 -2.58 -23.39 -3.11
N PRO A 105 -3.50 -23.17 -4.08
CA PRO A 105 -4.92 -23.46 -3.88
C PRO A 105 -5.21 -24.96 -3.82
N THR A 106 -5.91 -25.42 -2.77
CA THR A 106 -6.23 -26.83 -2.54
C THR A 106 -7.09 -27.42 -3.65
N GLU A 107 -8.10 -26.71 -4.11
CA GLU A 107 -8.99 -27.14 -5.18
C GLU A 107 -8.24 -27.41 -6.49
N LEU A 108 -7.21 -26.60 -6.80
CA LEU A 108 -6.43 -26.78 -8.02
C LEU A 108 -5.52 -28.01 -7.93
N ILE A 109 -4.79 -28.17 -6.82
CA ILE A 109 -3.83 -29.25 -6.69
C ILE A 109 -4.53 -30.60 -6.50
N THR A 110 -5.61 -30.69 -5.75
CA THR A 110 -6.38 -31.93 -5.57
C THR A 110 -7.04 -32.37 -6.89
N GLN A 111 -7.60 -31.44 -7.66
CA GLN A 111 -8.13 -31.75 -8.98
C GLN A 111 -7.05 -32.26 -9.94
N TYR A 112 -5.84 -31.64 -9.91
CA TYR A 112 -4.70 -32.08 -10.72
C TYR A 112 -4.27 -33.49 -10.34
N ILE A 113 -4.13 -33.81 -9.04
CA ILE A 113 -3.75 -35.13 -8.54
C ILE A 113 -4.77 -36.18 -8.99
N ASN A 114 -6.06 -35.89 -8.81
CA ASN A 114 -7.14 -36.81 -9.23
C ASN A 114 -7.10 -37.12 -10.73
N LYS A 115 -6.82 -36.11 -11.57
CA LYS A 115 -6.84 -36.30 -13.04
C LYS A 115 -5.56 -36.87 -13.62
N LYS A 116 -4.40 -36.60 -12.99
CA LYS A 116 -3.10 -36.85 -13.60
C LYS A 116 -2.21 -37.83 -12.86
N ILE A 117 -2.50 -38.10 -11.58
CA ILE A 117 -1.69 -38.97 -10.73
C ILE A 117 -2.56 -40.15 -10.26
N GLN A 118 -3.45 -39.90 -9.36
CA GLN A 118 -4.34 -40.90 -8.77
C GLN A 118 -5.59 -40.23 -8.20
N SER A 119 -6.79 -40.71 -8.56
CA SER A 119 -8.05 -40.21 -7.98
C SER A 119 -8.18 -40.68 -6.52
N ARG A 120 -8.17 -39.71 -5.58
CA ARG A 120 -8.21 -39.97 -4.14
C ARG A 120 -8.81 -38.86 -3.28
N TYR A 121 -9.08 -37.69 -3.85
CA TYR A 121 -9.62 -36.56 -3.13
C TYR A 121 -11.04 -36.24 -3.57
N ASP A 122 -11.90 -35.93 -2.62
CA ASP A 122 -13.20 -35.34 -2.91
C ASP A 122 -13.09 -33.80 -2.99
N VAL A 123 -13.12 -33.26 -4.20
CA VAL A 123 -13.01 -31.83 -4.45
C VAL A 123 -14.29 -31.10 -4.05
N THR A 124 -15.45 -31.77 -3.97
CA THR A 124 -16.70 -31.12 -3.55
C THR A 124 -16.67 -30.70 -2.10
N MET A 125 -16.00 -31.45 -1.22
CA MET A 125 -15.78 -31.05 0.17
C MET A 125 -14.96 -29.76 0.31
N VAL A 126 -14.06 -29.48 -0.63
CA VAL A 126 -13.29 -28.22 -0.64
C VAL A 126 -14.20 -27.04 -0.99
N MET A 127 -15.18 -27.24 -1.88
CA MET A 127 -16.19 -26.23 -2.22
C MET A 127 -17.11 -25.95 -1.03
N ASP A 128 -17.54 -26.98 -0.31
CA ASP A 128 -18.36 -26.81 0.91
C ASP A 128 -17.61 -25.97 1.97
N ILE A 129 -16.32 -26.24 2.18
CA ILE A 129 -15.48 -25.44 3.10
C ILE A 129 -15.36 -23.97 2.63
N TYR A 130 -15.25 -23.77 1.31
CA TYR A 130 -15.21 -22.42 0.76
C TYR A 130 -16.50 -21.67 1.07
N ASP A 131 -17.66 -22.24 0.79
CA ASP A 131 -18.96 -21.59 1.00
C ASP A 131 -19.25 -21.35 2.49
N GLU A 132 -18.89 -22.30 3.34
CA GLU A 132 -19.20 -22.22 4.78
C GLU A 132 -18.27 -21.24 5.54
N TYR A 133 -16.98 -21.15 5.17
CA TYR A 133 -16.00 -20.42 5.97
C TYR A 133 -15.21 -19.39 5.16
N ILE A 134 -14.63 -19.78 4.01
CA ILE A 134 -13.62 -18.99 3.35
C ILE A 134 -14.22 -17.74 2.69
N ALA A 135 -15.42 -17.85 2.14
CA ALA A 135 -16.11 -16.73 1.50
C ALA A 135 -16.41 -15.58 2.47
N ALA A 136 -16.72 -15.89 3.74
CA ALA A 136 -16.89 -14.90 4.79
C ALA A 136 -15.56 -14.24 5.17
N ILE A 137 -14.52 -15.04 5.41
CA ILE A 137 -13.17 -14.55 5.75
C ILE A 137 -12.63 -13.64 4.65
N ARG A 138 -12.87 -13.98 3.37
CA ARG A 138 -12.39 -13.19 2.24
C ARG A 138 -13.01 -11.78 2.15
N LYS A 139 -14.22 -11.59 2.69
CA LYS A 139 -14.84 -10.26 2.74
C LYS A 139 -14.13 -9.31 3.70
N GLU A 140 -13.51 -9.87 4.74
CA GLU A 140 -12.78 -9.09 5.75
C GLU A 140 -11.28 -9.01 5.44
N TYR A 141 -10.71 -10.08 4.88
CA TYR A 141 -9.27 -10.20 4.60
C TYR A 141 -9.05 -10.58 3.14
N GLU A 142 -8.58 -9.63 2.36
CA GLU A 142 -8.23 -9.87 0.97
C GLU A 142 -6.85 -10.49 0.82
N TRP A 143 -6.76 -11.51 -0.01
CA TRP A 143 -5.50 -12.07 -0.52
C TRP A 143 -5.63 -12.36 -2.00
N GLY A 144 -4.50 -12.47 -2.67
CA GLY A 144 -4.45 -12.77 -4.09
C GLY A 144 -3.35 -11.99 -4.82
N TYR A 145 -3.22 -12.27 -6.10
CA TYR A 145 -2.25 -11.61 -6.95
C TYR A 145 -2.50 -10.10 -7.05
N THR A 146 -1.44 -9.34 -6.80
CA THR A 146 -1.41 -7.90 -7.07
C THR A 146 -0.07 -7.50 -7.67
N MET A 147 -0.05 -6.40 -8.42
CA MET A 147 1.19 -5.91 -9.03
C MET A 147 2.31 -5.65 -8.00
N PRO A 148 2.07 -5.07 -6.81
CA PRO A 148 3.12 -4.89 -5.82
C PRO A 148 3.72 -6.19 -5.27
N TYR A 149 2.91 -7.22 -5.06
CA TYR A 149 3.44 -8.54 -4.64
C TYR A 149 4.28 -9.19 -5.74
N HIS A 150 3.86 -9.03 -7.01
CA HIS A 150 4.68 -9.43 -8.16
C HIS A 150 6.02 -8.69 -8.16
N ILE A 151 6.02 -7.37 -7.97
CA ILE A 151 7.26 -6.57 -7.91
C ILE A 151 8.17 -7.09 -6.79
N ALA A 152 7.65 -7.29 -5.58
CA ALA A 152 8.45 -7.83 -4.49
C ALA A 152 9.07 -9.19 -4.83
N ALA A 153 8.27 -10.12 -5.35
CA ALA A 153 8.74 -11.46 -5.70
C ALA A 153 9.75 -11.46 -6.86
N SER A 154 9.56 -10.61 -7.89
CA SER A 154 10.49 -10.50 -9.03
C SER A 154 11.86 -9.95 -8.62
N HIS A 155 11.93 -9.19 -7.52
CA HIS A 155 13.17 -8.74 -6.91
C HIS A 155 13.63 -9.61 -5.73
N VAL A 156 13.04 -10.80 -5.58
CA VAL A 156 13.35 -11.79 -4.52
C VAL A 156 13.30 -11.13 -3.13
N CYS A 157 12.23 -10.39 -2.87
CA CYS A 157 12.07 -9.56 -1.68
C CYS A 157 10.81 -9.94 -0.89
N HIS A 158 10.88 -9.81 0.43
CA HIS A 158 9.75 -10.14 1.32
C HIS A 158 8.50 -9.32 1.00
N PRO A 159 7.31 -9.95 0.80
CA PRO A 159 6.10 -9.27 0.32
C PRO A 159 5.56 -8.20 1.28
N SER A 160 5.92 -8.23 2.57
CA SER A 160 5.51 -7.19 3.53
C SER A 160 6.10 -5.80 3.21
N TYR A 161 7.22 -5.72 2.49
CA TYR A 161 7.73 -4.45 1.98
C TYR A 161 6.76 -3.82 0.97
N ALA A 162 6.27 -4.63 0.03
CA ALA A 162 5.26 -4.18 -0.92
C ALA A 162 3.95 -3.80 -0.23
N ALA A 163 3.49 -4.59 0.74
CA ALA A 163 2.30 -4.29 1.53
C ALA A 163 2.41 -2.95 2.27
N TYR A 164 3.57 -2.67 2.89
CA TYR A 164 3.83 -1.39 3.54
C TYR A 164 3.72 -0.21 2.54
N LEU A 165 4.36 -0.33 1.37
CA LEU A 165 4.39 0.73 0.36
C LEU A 165 3.01 0.96 -0.28
N ILE A 166 2.22 -0.10 -0.51
CA ILE A 166 0.84 0.03 -0.99
C ILE A 166 -0.01 0.84 -0.01
N ASN A 167 0.10 0.51 1.28
CA ASN A 167 -0.68 1.16 2.34
C ASN A 167 -0.38 2.65 2.49
N LYS A 168 0.76 3.15 1.98
CA LYS A 168 1.04 4.59 1.89
C LYS A 168 0.13 5.32 0.90
N GLN A 169 -0.32 4.66 -0.15
CA GLN A 169 -1.23 5.18 -1.19
C GLN A 169 -0.73 6.45 -1.92
N THR A 170 0.54 6.76 -1.80
CA THR A 170 1.20 7.95 -2.35
C THR A 170 2.08 7.64 -3.55
N LEU A 171 2.36 6.36 -3.79
CA LEU A 171 3.35 5.86 -4.74
C LEU A 171 2.69 5.26 -5.98
N THR A 172 3.32 5.48 -7.13
CA THR A 172 3.04 4.70 -8.35
C THR A 172 3.69 3.32 -8.27
N MET A 173 3.30 2.39 -9.16
CA MET A 173 3.96 1.06 -9.23
C MET A 173 5.45 1.17 -9.53
N LYS A 174 5.85 2.13 -10.36
CA LYS A 174 7.27 2.41 -10.65
C LYS A 174 8.04 2.92 -9.43
N ASP A 175 7.39 3.71 -8.58
CA ASP A 175 8.01 4.20 -7.35
C ASP A 175 8.20 3.04 -6.35
N ILE A 176 7.19 2.17 -6.22
CA ILE A 176 7.28 0.95 -5.40
C ILE A 176 8.44 0.07 -5.87
N GLU A 177 8.56 -0.15 -7.18
CA GLU A 177 9.66 -0.93 -7.75
C GLU A 177 11.02 -0.33 -7.40
N ARG A 178 11.20 0.98 -7.59
CA ARG A 178 12.47 1.67 -7.27
C ARG A 178 12.84 1.55 -5.80
N ILE A 179 11.87 1.69 -4.89
CA ILE A 179 12.12 1.53 -3.46
C ILE A 179 12.50 0.09 -3.13
N ILE A 180 11.79 -0.91 -3.68
CA ILE A 180 12.10 -2.33 -3.48
C ILE A 180 13.49 -2.67 -4.03
N GLN A 181 13.88 -2.15 -5.18
CA GLN A 181 15.22 -2.31 -5.75
C GLN A 181 16.32 -1.74 -4.86
N SER A 182 16.04 -0.70 -4.08
CA SER A 182 17.01 -0.08 -3.18
C SER A 182 17.23 -0.84 -1.86
N ILE A 183 16.43 -1.89 -1.58
CA ILE A 183 16.58 -2.72 -0.38
C ILE A 183 17.87 -3.55 -0.51
N PRO A 184 18.82 -3.46 0.46
CA PRO A 184 20.02 -4.28 0.44
C PRO A 184 19.71 -5.78 0.52
N GLU A 185 20.54 -6.60 -0.13
CA GLU A 185 20.29 -8.06 -0.27
C GLU A 185 20.08 -8.77 1.06
N GLU A 186 20.84 -8.40 2.09
CA GLU A 186 20.77 -8.97 3.43
C GLU A 186 19.42 -8.72 4.14
N TYR A 187 18.66 -7.72 3.72
CA TYR A 187 17.34 -7.39 4.29
C TYR A 187 16.15 -7.91 3.47
N LYS A 188 16.41 -8.50 2.30
CA LYS A 188 15.32 -8.95 1.42
C LYS A 188 14.53 -10.15 1.97
N VAL A 189 15.18 -11.03 2.74
CA VAL A 189 14.59 -12.27 3.27
C VAL A 189 13.60 -12.00 4.40
N LEU A 190 14.01 -11.17 5.35
CA LEU A 190 13.23 -10.83 6.54
C LEU A 190 12.75 -9.39 6.44
N TYR A 191 11.49 -9.18 6.80
CA TYR A 191 10.91 -7.85 6.80
C TYR A 191 11.45 -7.00 7.95
N ASP A 192 12.03 -5.85 7.59
CA ASP A 192 12.45 -4.81 8.53
C ASP A 192 11.60 -3.55 8.30
N ARG A 193 10.79 -3.23 9.31
CA ARG A 193 9.88 -2.08 9.25
C ARG A 193 10.62 -0.75 9.27
N GLU A 194 11.64 -0.63 10.10
CA GLU A 194 12.39 0.63 10.24
C GLU A 194 13.14 0.96 8.94
N LEU A 195 13.73 -0.05 8.31
CA LEU A 195 14.39 0.10 7.02
C LEU A 195 13.42 0.62 5.95
N ILE A 196 12.25 0.02 5.80
CA ILE A 196 11.33 0.45 4.74
C ILE A 196 10.74 1.84 5.00
N GLU A 197 10.54 2.21 6.27
CA GLU A 197 10.14 3.57 6.65
C GLU A 197 11.22 4.58 6.28
N GLN A 198 12.49 4.26 6.50
CA GLN A 198 13.61 5.10 6.11
C GLN A 198 13.73 5.21 4.58
N LEU A 199 13.68 4.10 3.85
CA LEU A 199 13.76 4.10 2.38
C LEU A 199 12.60 4.87 1.74
N TYR A 200 11.38 4.70 2.25
CA TYR A 200 10.23 5.49 1.83
C TYR A 200 10.44 6.98 2.07
N SER A 201 10.88 7.35 3.28
CA SER A 201 11.16 8.75 3.63
C SER A 201 12.26 9.36 2.77
N GLN A 202 13.35 8.63 2.54
CA GLN A 202 14.45 9.04 1.66
C GLN A 202 13.99 9.21 0.21
N PHE A 203 13.15 8.30 -0.29
CA PHE A 203 12.59 8.38 -1.64
C PHE A 203 11.74 9.64 -1.85
N GLN A 204 10.95 9.99 -0.83
CA GLN A 204 10.09 11.18 -0.87
C GLN A 204 10.86 12.47 -0.60
N SER A 205 11.98 12.41 0.12
CA SER A 205 12.74 13.60 0.52
C SER A 205 13.41 14.27 -0.68
N LYS A 206 13.06 15.55 -0.90
CA LYS A 206 13.72 16.39 -1.89
C LYS A 206 13.67 17.84 -1.40
N LYS A 207 14.69 18.22 -0.63
CA LYS A 207 14.81 19.58 -0.09
C LYS A 207 15.05 20.61 -1.17
N ILE A 208 14.30 21.70 -1.11
CA ILE A 208 14.46 22.86 -1.99
C ILE A 208 14.36 24.16 -1.18
N ASP A 209 14.87 25.24 -1.72
CA ASP A 209 14.52 26.60 -1.23
C ASP A 209 13.19 27.03 -1.87
N ASP A 210 12.13 27.03 -1.09
CA ASP A 210 10.79 27.41 -1.50
C ASP A 210 10.41 28.85 -1.12
N THR A 211 11.39 29.67 -0.72
CA THR A 211 11.14 31.04 -0.22
C THR A 211 10.41 31.90 -1.26
N ALA A 212 10.76 31.78 -2.54
CA ALA A 212 10.10 32.51 -3.61
C ALA A 212 8.64 32.09 -3.78
N SER A 213 8.38 30.77 -3.80
CA SER A 213 7.03 30.21 -3.90
C SER A 213 6.16 30.62 -2.72
N VAL A 214 6.71 30.60 -1.50
CA VAL A 214 5.99 31.03 -0.29
C VAL A 214 5.57 32.49 -0.38
N ARG A 215 6.48 33.41 -0.80
CA ARG A 215 6.15 34.83 -0.98
C ARG A 215 5.06 35.02 -2.04
N GLU A 216 5.08 34.26 -3.12
CA GLU A 216 4.06 34.37 -4.14
C GLU A 216 2.70 33.89 -3.60
N ILE A 217 2.67 32.76 -2.84
CA ILE A 217 1.46 32.27 -2.20
C ILE A 217 0.93 33.26 -1.15
N GLU A 218 1.81 33.86 -0.33
CA GLU A 218 1.45 34.96 0.58
C GLU A 218 0.70 36.08 -0.15
N GLY A 219 1.22 36.53 -1.29
CA GLY A 219 0.58 37.58 -2.10
C GLY A 219 -0.81 37.17 -2.63
N LEU A 220 -0.99 35.88 -3.01
CA LEU A 220 -2.25 35.36 -3.51
C LEU A 220 -3.34 35.27 -2.46
N ILE A 221 -2.99 34.97 -1.18
CA ILE A 221 -3.93 34.78 -0.08
C ILE A 221 -4.10 36.02 0.80
N GLN A 222 -3.27 37.03 0.64
CA GLN A 222 -3.27 38.22 1.47
C GLN A 222 -4.63 38.93 1.47
N GLY A 223 -5.20 39.11 2.67
CA GLY A 223 -6.50 39.77 2.86
C GLY A 223 -7.71 39.00 2.38
N ARG A 224 -7.54 37.73 1.98
CA ARG A 224 -8.63 36.84 1.56
C ARG A 224 -8.91 35.76 2.62
N LYS A 225 -10.17 35.37 2.75
CA LYS A 225 -10.53 34.12 3.43
C LYS A 225 -10.02 32.96 2.57
N ILE A 226 -9.62 31.87 3.17
CA ILE A 226 -9.12 30.70 2.47
C ILE A 226 -10.10 29.55 2.65
N LEU A 227 -10.54 28.94 1.55
CA LEU A 227 -11.34 27.73 1.56
C LEU A 227 -10.52 26.57 1.07
N LEU A 228 -10.31 25.56 1.92
CA LEU A 228 -9.65 24.32 1.60
C LEU A 228 -10.69 23.26 1.31
N LEU A 229 -10.65 22.69 0.10
CA LEU A 229 -11.53 21.59 -0.33
C LEU A 229 -10.76 20.27 -0.24
N ALA A 230 -11.24 19.32 0.55
CA ALA A 230 -10.75 17.94 0.62
C ALA A 230 -11.81 16.98 0.04
N PRO A 231 -11.41 15.78 -0.44
CA PRO A 231 -12.29 14.93 -1.25
C PRO A 231 -13.29 14.09 -0.43
N GLY A 232 -13.75 14.55 0.72
CA GLY A 232 -14.75 13.84 1.53
C GLY A 232 -16.15 13.90 0.94
N LYS A 233 -17.04 13.00 1.38
CA LYS A 233 -18.43 12.89 0.90
C LYS A 233 -19.27 14.15 1.18
N THR A 234 -18.92 14.90 2.22
CA THR A 234 -19.63 16.13 2.55
C THR A 234 -19.47 17.22 1.50
N LEU A 235 -18.50 17.13 0.58
CA LEU A 235 -18.45 17.99 -0.61
C LEU A 235 -19.73 17.91 -1.44
N VAL A 236 -20.30 16.73 -1.60
CA VAL A 236 -21.53 16.52 -2.38
C VAL A 236 -22.75 16.79 -1.51
N SER A 237 -22.84 16.19 -0.33
CA SER A 237 -24.03 16.30 0.54
C SER A 237 -24.27 17.71 1.08
N HIS A 238 -23.23 18.55 1.19
CA HIS A 238 -23.31 19.95 1.65
C HIS A 238 -22.93 20.95 0.56
N GLY A 239 -23.08 20.57 -0.69
CA GLY A 239 -22.65 21.35 -1.85
C GLY A 239 -23.28 22.75 -1.90
N GLN A 240 -24.53 22.91 -1.47
CA GLN A 240 -25.17 24.23 -1.47
C GLN A 240 -24.53 25.19 -0.45
N THR A 241 -24.23 24.70 0.75
CA THR A 241 -23.53 25.49 1.80
C THR A 241 -22.16 25.99 1.30
N ILE A 242 -21.42 25.13 0.57
CA ILE A 242 -20.12 25.49 0.03
C ILE A 242 -20.27 26.57 -1.06
N ARG A 243 -21.21 26.41 -1.99
CA ARG A 243 -21.48 27.41 -3.05
C ARG A 243 -21.89 28.76 -2.46
N ASP A 244 -22.83 28.77 -1.53
CA ASP A 244 -23.28 29.99 -0.86
C ASP A 244 -22.13 30.69 -0.14
N PHE A 245 -21.23 29.93 0.48
CA PHE A 245 -20.02 30.48 1.10
C PHE A 245 -19.09 31.11 0.06
N ILE A 246 -18.81 30.42 -1.05
CA ILE A 246 -17.93 30.92 -2.12
C ILE A 246 -18.49 32.20 -2.71
N GLU A 247 -19.80 32.26 -3.01
CA GLU A 247 -20.45 33.43 -3.58
C GLU A 247 -20.41 34.63 -2.63
N ARG A 248 -20.71 34.41 -1.35
CA ARG A 248 -20.79 35.48 -0.34
C ARG A 248 -19.42 36.01 0.07
N GLU A 249 -18.46 35.12 0.34
CA GLU A 249 -17.19 35.47 0.96
C GLU A 249 -16.06 35.65 -0.07
N ARG A 250 -16.21 35.11 -1.27
CA ARG A 250 -15.19 35.09 -2.34
C ARG A 250 -13.79 34.69 -1.85
N PRO A 251 -13.69 33.53 -1.18
CA PRO A 251 -12.44 33.07 -0.61
C PRO A 251 -11.40 32.76 -1.71
N TYR A 252 -10.14 32.58 -1.30
CA TYR A 252 -9.15 31.88 -2.13
C TYR A 252 -9.37 30.37 -1.96
N VAL A 253 -9.77 29.69 -3.04
CA VAL A 253 -10.17 28.29 -2.99
C VAL A 253 -9.00 27.39 -3.39
N ILE A 254 -8.58 26.49 -2.50
CA ILE A 254 -7.52 25.51 -2.76
C ILE A 254 -8.08 24.09 -2.63
N SER A 255 -7.96 23.31 -3.70
CA SER A 255 -8.32 21.91 -3.71
C SER A 255 -7.11 21.02 -3.41
N VAL A 256 -7.28 19.98 -2.57
CA VAL A 256 -6.21 19.12 -2.07
C VAL A 256 -6.23 17.77 -2.78
N ASN A 257 -5.21 17.49 -3.59
CA ASN A 257 -5.01 16.21 -4.26
C ASN A 257 -6.14 15.74 -5.20
N PHE A 258 -7.03 16.62 -5.61
CA PHE A 258 -8.11 16.29 -6.55
C PHE A 258 -8.56 17.52 -7.33
N VAL A 259 -9.23 17.29 -8.44
CA VAL A 259 -9.94 18.32 -9.21
C VAL A 259 -11.42 18.03 -9.09
N ASP A 260 -12.17 18.97 -8.53
CA ASP A 260 -13.62 18.88 -8.52
C ASP A 260 -14.22 19.77 -9.61
N GLY A 261 -14.93 19.16 -10.55
CA GLY A 261 -15.67 19.89 -11.59
C GLY A 261 -16.85 20.71 -11.09
N GLY A 262 -17.20 20.62 -9.80
CA GLY A 262 -18.34 21.29 -9.20
C GLY A 262 -18.03 22.63 -8.52
N TYR A 263 -16.75 22.92 -8.22
CA TYR A 263 -16.32 24.14 -7.55
C TYR A 263 -15.19 24.84 -8.27
N PRO A 264 -15.23 26.18 -8.36
CA PRO A 264 -14.07 26.93 -8.89
C PRO A 264 -12.93 26.84 -7.89
N ALA A 265 -11.74 26.39 -8.31
CA ALA A 265 -10.53 26.42 -7.51
C ALA A 265 -9.53 27.43 -8.08
N ASP A 266 -9.02 28.32 -7.22
CA ASP A 266 -7.92 29.25 -7.55
C ASP A 266 -6.57 28.49 -7.60
N ALA A 267 -6.43 27.42 -6.81
CA ALA A 267 -5.24 26.58 -6.79
C ALA A 267 -5.53 25.11 -6.50
N TYR A 268 -4.62 24.23 -6.95
CA TYR A 268 -4.56 22.83 -6.58
C TYR A 268 -3.27 22.57 -5.81
N PHE A 269 -3.39 21.93 -4.65
CA PHE A 269 -2.23 21.44 -3.90
C PHE A 269 -2.08 19.94 -4.11
N VAL A 270 -0.90 19.51 -4.59
CA VAL A 270 -0.61 18.09 -4.90
C VAL A 270 0.67 17.68 -4.18
N SER A 271 0.57 16.63 -3.36
CA SER A 271 1.65 16.16 -2.49
C SER A 271 2.13 14.73 -2.77
N ASN A 272 1.55 14.04 -3.76
CA ASN A 272 2.00 12.70 -4.11
C ASN A 272 1.85 12.37 -5.59
N HIS A 273 2.72 11.48 -6.08
CA HIS A 273 2.82 11.06 -7.48
C HIS A 273 1.52 10.46 -8.02
N LYS A 274 0.88 9.60 -7.23
CA LYS A 274 -0.32 8.90 -7.66
C LYS A 274 -1.49 9.86 -7.95
N ARG A 275 -1.63 10.90 -7.12
CA ARG A 275 -2.64 11.95 -7.35
C ARG A 275 -2.28 12.82 -8.54
N MET A 276 -0.98 13.05 -8.74
CA MET A 276 -0.49 13.78 -9.90
C MET A 276 -0.84 13.08 -11.21
N ASP A 277 -0.66 11.76 -11.28
CA ASP A 277 -1.00 10.96 -12.46
C ASP A 277 -2.51 11.03 -12.77
N ILE A 278 -3.37 10.98 -11.75
CA ILE A 278 -4.83 11.13 -11.92
C ILE A 278 -5.18 12.51 -12.49
N LEU A 279 -4.61 13.57 -11.93
CA LEU A 279 -4.81 14.93 -12.42
C LEU A 279 -4.35 15.10 -13.89
N GLY A 280 -3.24 14.47 -14.26
CA GLY A 280 -2.71 14.47 -15.64
C GLY A 280 -3.60 13.75 -16.64
N GLN A 281 -4.32 12.70 -16.23
CA GLN A 281 -5.21 11.92 -17.10
C GLN A 281 -6.56 12.61 -17.38
N GLU A 282 -7.03 13.45 -16.48
CA GLU A 282 -8.34 14.09 -16.60
C GLU A 282 -8.43 15.12 -17.74
N ASN A 283 -7.35 15.41 -18.49
CA ASN A 283 -7.28 16.35 -19.62
C ASN A 283 -8.06 17.66 -19.40
N ARG A 284 -8.33 18.06 -18.16
CA ARG A 284 -9.02 19.30 -17.85
C ARG A 284 -8.07 20.47 -18.04
N PRO A 285 -8.51 21.52 -18.71
CA PRO A 285 -7.68 22.71 -18.83
C PRO A 285 -7.55 23.34 -17.44
N LEU A 286 -6.43 23.09 -16.78
CA LEU A 286 -6.00 23.80 -15.57
C LEU A 286 -5.63 25.27 -15.90
N LYS A 287 -6.06 25.76 -17.04
CA LYS A 287 -5.71 27.09 -17.54
C LYS A 287 -6.27 28.17 -16.63
N GLY A 288 -5.36 28.93 -16.03
CA GLY A 288 -5.69 30.00 -15.08
C GLY A 288 -5.77 29.58 -13.61
N THR A 289 -5.56 28.29 -13.30
CA THR A 289 -5.49 27.80 -11.94
C THR A 289 -4.04 27.53 -11.54
N ARG A 290 -3.59 28.01 -10.40
CA ARG A 290 -2.24 27.79 -9.90
C ARG A 290 -2.08 26.35 -9.37
N ILE A 291 -0.93 25.73 -9.61
CA ILE A 291 -0.62 24.41 -9.09
C ILE A 291 0.50 24.50 -8.06
N LEU A 292 0.22 24.07 -6.84
CA LEU A 292 1.18 23.99 -5.74
C LEU A 292 1.66 22.54 -5.64
N LEU A 293 2.88 22.27 -6.06
CA LEU A 293 3.51 20.94 -6.04
C LEU A 293 4.51 20.84 -4.90
N THR A 294 4.47 19.73 -4.18
CA THR A 294 5.57 19.40 -3.28
C THR A 294 6.79 18.91 -4.06
N SER A 295 7.99 19.19 -3.56
CA SER A 295 9.26 18.97 -4.27
C SER A 295 9.57 17.51 -4.61
N ASN A 296 8.94 16.54 -3.94
CA ASN A 296 9.05 15.11 -4.23
C ASN A 296 8.42 14.73 -5.59
N ILE A 297 7.54 15.55 -6.14
CA ILE A 297 6.85 15.27 -7.41
C ILE A 297 7.66 15.89 -8.56
N PRO A 298 8.05 15.13 -9.61
CA PRO A 298 8.68 15.71 -10.77
C PRO A 298 7.68 16.58 -11.55
N ASN A 299 8.17 17.63 -12.19
CA ASN A 299 7.35 18.47 -13.06
C ASN A 299 6.80 17.65 -14.24
N PRO A 300 5.46 17.60 -14.42
CA PRO A 300 4.83 16.90 -15.53
C PRO A 300 4.82 17.67 -16.85
N GLY A 301 5.58 18.80 -16.95
CA GLY A 301 5.59 19.68 -18.11
C GLY A 301 4.52 20.78 -18.07
N TRP A 302 3.98 21.09 -16.90
CA TRP A 302 3.02 22.18 -16.73
C TRP A 302 3.75 23.53 -16.57
N GLU A 303 3.13 24.62 -17.03
CA GLU A 303 3.75 25.96 -17.05
C GLU A 303 3.47 26.77 -15.78
N ASP A 304 2.26 26.66 -15.19
CA ASP A 304 1.82 27.50 -14.05
C ASP A 304 1.87 26.72 -12.71
N TYR A 305 3.07 26.38 -12.24
CA TYR A 305 3.23 25.69 -10.96
C TYR A 305 4.24 26.37 -10.03
N LEU A 306 4.05 26.14 -8.73
CA LEU A 306 4.97 26.55 -7.67
C LEU A 306 5.41 25.32 -6.90
N TYR A 307 6.73 25.12 -6.75
CA TYR A 307 7.26 24.09 -5.87
C TYR A 307 7.34 24.58 -4.44
N VAL A 308 6.93 23.72 -3.51
CA VAL A 308 7.12 23.88 -2.07
C VAL A 308 7.90 22.69 -1.50
N ASP A 309 8.70 22.93 -0.46
CA ASP A 309 9.58 21.92 0.13
C ASP A 309 8.77 20.82 0.82
N TYR A 310 8.82 19.58 0.31
CA TYR A 310 8.09 18.43 0.87
C TYR A 310 8.45 18.19 2.33
N ASP A 311 9.75 18.13 2.65
CA ASP A 311 10.23 17.77 3.99
C ASP A 311 9.79 18.77 5.06
N ARG A 312 9.67 20.04 4.67
CA ARG A 312 9.27 21.11 5.58
C ARG A 312 7.83 21.02 6.04
N TYR A 313 6.94 20.49 5.20
CA TYR A 313 5.50 20.43 5.47
C TYR A 313 5.02 19.05 5.90
N THR A 314 5.85 18.00 5.82
CA THR A 314 5.51 16.69 6.38
C THR A 314 5.26 16.75 7.89
N ASN A 315 4.51 15.79 8.41
CA ASN A 315 4.29 15.66 9.83
C ASN A 315 5.37 14.73 10.43
N THR A 316 5.76 15.01 11.67
CA THR A 316 6.74 14.20 12.40
C THR A 316 6.20 12.82 12.79
N ASP A 317 4.89 12.68 12.87
CA ASP A 317 4.23 11.41 13.16
C ASP A 317 4.16 10.56 11.88
N PRO A 318 4.79 9.36 11.83
CA PRO A 318 4.85 8.52 10.63
C PRO A 318 3.48 8.09 10.09
N MET A 319 2.46 7.99 10.95
CA MET A 319 1.11 7.57 10.55
C MET A 319 0.36 8.63 9.72
N ILE A 320 0.72 9.90 9.90
CA ILE A 320 0.09 11.04 9.24
C ILE A 320 1.11 11.94 8.51
N SER A 321 2.35 11.44 8.33
CA SER A 321 3.48 12.24 7.81
C SER A 321 3.18 12.92 6.48
N ASP A 322 2.52 12.22 5.59
CA ASP A 322 2.18 12.60 4.21
C ASP A 322 0.70 13.00 4.02
N ASN A 323 0.00 13.32 5.11
CA ASN A 323 -1.37 13.83 4.99
C ASN A 323 -1.40 15.20 4.31
N ALA A 324 -1.88 15.22 3.08
CA ALA A 324 -1.86 16.40 2.21
C ALA A 324 -2.60 17.62 2.79
N GLY A 325 -3.71 17.39 3.49
CA GLY A 325 -4.47 18.45 4.14
C GLY A 325 -3.68 19.14 5.24
N LEU A 326 -3.03 18.35 6.10
CA LEU A 326 -2.15 18.88 7.17
C LEU A 326 -0.92 19.57 6.58
N MET A 327 -0.33 19.02 5.50
CA MET A 327 0.79 19.65 4.81
C MET A 327 0.42 21.03 4.25
N LEU A 328 -0.74 21.13 3.60
CA LEU A 328 -1.23 22.42 3.09
C LEU A 328 -1.51 23.40 4.23
N LEU A 329 -2.10 22.96 5.33
CA LEU A 329 -2.34 23.84 6.49
C LEU A 329 -1.03 24.39 7.07
N LYS A 330 0.05 23.59 7.14
CA LYS A 330 1.38 24.06 7.55
C LYS A 330 1.94 25.09 6.57
N LEU A 331 1.78 24.87 5.27
CA LEU A 331 2.17 25.83 4.25
C LEU A 331 1.41 27.15 4.42
N LEU A 332 0.09 27.11 4.56
CA LEU A 332 -0.76 28.28 4.75
C LEU A 332 -0.40 29.04 6.05
N GLN A 333 -0.13 28.32 7.13
CA GLN A 333 0.34 28.93 8.39
C GLN A 333 1.66 29.68 8.18
N ARG A 334 2.60 29.12 7.44
CA ARG A 334 3.86 29.79 7.09
C ARG A 334 3.65 31.00 6.19
N CYS A 335 2.65 30.95 5.31
CA CYS A 335 2.25 32.08 4.46
C CYS A 335 1.39 33.12 5.22
N GLY A 336 1.31 33.06 6.55
CA GLY A 336 0.62 34.05 7.36
C GLY A 336 -0.91 33.98 7.32
N ALA A 337 -1.50 32.86 6.90
CA ALA A 337 -2.93 32.66 6.96
C ALA A 337 -3.45 32.73 8.41
N LEU A 338 -4.46 33.57 8.66
CA LEU A 338 -5.06 33.72 9.99
C LEU A 338 -6.32 32.87 10.18
N GLU A 339 -7.05 32.63 9.09
CA GLU A 339 -8.31 31.90 9.07
C GLU A 339 -8.36 30.96 7.86
N VAL A 340 -8.74 29.71 8.08
CA VAL A 340 -8.95 28.71 7.01
C VAL A 340 -10.28 27.99 7.24
N PHE A 341 -11.10 27.95 6.20
CA PHE A 341 -12.36 27.20 6.16
C PHE A 341 -12.12 25.86 5.50
N LEU A 342 -12.63 24.79 6.11
CA LEU A 342 -12.42 23.40 5.69
C LEU A 342 -13.75 22.79 5.21
N ALA A 343 -13.78 22.26 4.00
CA ALA A 343 -14.90 21.53 3.44
C ALA A 343 -14.43 20.17 2.90
N GLY A 344 -15.24 19.13 3.09
CA GLY A 344 -14.85 17.77 2.70
C GLY A 344 -13.77 17.15 3.59
N PHE A 345 -13.49 17.72 4.74
CA PHE A 345 -12.59 17.18 5.77
C PHE A 345 -13.35 16.25 6.71
N ASP A 346 -13.96 15.19 6.15
CA ASP A 346 -14.95 14.37 6.85
C ASP A 346 -14.37 13.53 7.98
N GLY A 347 -13.15 13.06 7.81
CA GLY A 347 -12.52 12.05 8.66
C GLY A 347 -12.77 10.63 8.14
N PHE A 348 -11.79 9.75 8.30
CA PHE A 348 -11.88 8.36 7.86
C PHE A 348 -12.83 7.55 8.75
N GLN A 349 -13.66 6.69 8.13
CA GLN A 349 -14.58 5.75 8.78
C GLN A 349 -14.28 4.33 8.33
N GLU A 350 -14.50 3.32 9.20
CA GLU A 350 -14.10 1.93 8.96
C GLU A 350 -14.92 1.25 7.86
N ASP A 351 -16.22 1.41 7.85
CA ASP A 351 -17.13 0.64 7.00
C ASP A 351 -17.73 1.44 5.83
N GLN A 352 -17.07 2.53 5.43
CA GLN A 352 -17.62 3.42 4.41
C GLN A 352 -16.57 3.84 3.39
N GLU A 353 -17.03 4.04 2.16
CA GLU A 353 -16.27 4.81 1.18
C GLU A 353 -16.00 6.20 1.72
N ASN A 354 -14.73 6.57 1.87
CA ASN A 354 -14.32 7.82 2.50
C ASN A 354 -14.22 9.02 1.55
N TYR A 355 -14.40 8.80 0.25
CA TYR A 355 -14.30 9.82 -0.78
C TYR A 355 -15.61 9.98 -1.55
N TYR A 356 -15.85 11.14 -2.12
CA TYR A 356 -17.05 11.45 -2.89
C TYR A 356 -17.11 10.77 -4.26
N SER A 357 -15.98 10.31 -4.80
CA SER A 357 -15.87 9.62 -6.09
C SER A 357 -15.07 8.32 -5.94
N GLU A 358 -15.52 7.26 -6.62
CA GLU A 358 -14.85 5.96 -6.66
C GLU A 358 -13.42 6.06 -7.24
N GLU A 359 -13.16 6.98 -8.18
CA GLU A 359 -11.85 7.23 -8.77
C GLU A 359 -10.81 7.72 -7.74
N LEU A 360 -11.29 8.33 -6.65
CA LEU A 360 -10.46 8.79 -5.55
C LEU A 360 -10.28 7.72 -4.48
N TYR A 361 -11.05 6.63 -4.57
CA TYR A 361 -11.05 5.56 -3.58
C TYR A 361 -9.74 4.78 -3.64
N PHE A 362 -9.11 4.63 -2.48
CA PHE A 362 -8.02 3.70 -2.24
C PHE A 362 -8.44 2.85 -1.05
N GLN A 363 -8.21 1.54 -1.12
CA GLN A 363 -8.40 0.67 0.03
C GLN A 363 -7.63 1.24 1.24
N VAL A 364 -8.35 1.69 2.23
CA VAL A 364 -7.77 2.14 3.50
C VAL A 364 -7.63 0.92 4.38
N ASN A 365 -6.43 0.68 4.91
CA ASN A 365 -6.26 -0.35 5.94
C ASN A 365 -7.07 0.06 7.17
N THR A 366 -8.11 -0.71 7.49
CA THR A 366 -9.10 -0.37 8.52
C THR A 366 -8.53 -0.46 9.93
N ASN A 367 -7.48 -1.26 10.15
CA ASN A 367 -6.98 -1.58 11.50
C ASN A 367 -6.46 -0.39 12.31
N ASP A 368 -6.16 0.76 11.65
CA ASP A 368 -5.54 1.93 12.30
C ASP A 368 -6.34 3.23 12.11
N ILE A 369 -7.58 3.16 11.63
CA ILE A 369 -8.38 4.36 11.25
C ILE A 369 -8.67 5.25 12.45
N GLU A 370 -9.09 4.68 13.58
CA GLU A 370 -9.38 5.46 14.78
C GLU A 370 -8.14 6.16 15.33
N GLU A 371 -7.03 5.44 15.39
CA GLU A 371 -5.75 6.00 15.84
C GLU A 371 -5.29 7.11 14.90
N LYS A 372 -5.33 6.89 13.59
CA LYS A 372 -5.02 7.91 12.57
C LYS A 372 -5.89 9.14 12.71
N ARG A 373 -7.20 8.96 12.93
CA ARG A 373 -8.14 10.05 13.16
C ARG A 373 -7.79 10.86 14.41
N GLY A 374 -7.51 10.20 15.53
CA GLY A 374 -7.09 10.87 16.77
C GLY A 374 -5.79 11.67 16.61
N ARG A 375 -4.82 11.17 15.85
CA ARG A 375 -3.57 11.87 15.56
C ARG A 375 -3.79 13.12 14.68
N ILE A 376 -4.67 13.03 13.68
CA ILE A 376 -5.06 14.19 12.85
C ILE A 376 -5.79 15.24 13.70
N GLN A 377 -6.75 14.84 14.53
CA GLN A 377 -7.45 15.75 15.46
C GLN A 377 -6.48 16.51 16.37
N LYS A 378 -5.51 15.79 16.95
CA LYS A 378 -4.48 16.40 17.80
C LYS A 378 -3.69 17.44 17.03
N GLN A 379 -3.25 17.14 15.80
CA GLN A 379 -2.49 18.05 14.97
C GLN A 379 -3.31 19.30 14.57
N LEU A 380 -4.58 19.13 14.21
CA LEU A 380 -5.48 20.26 13.91
C LEU A 380 -5.70 21.15 15.15
N LYS A 381 -5.86 20.56 16.33
CA LYS A 381 -5.94 21.31 17.59
C LYS A 381 -4.67 22.12 17.91
N GLU A 382 -3.51 21.58 17.60
CA GLU A 382 -2.24 22.31 17.75
C GLU A 382 -2.15 23.49 16.76
N MET A 383 -2.54 23.29 15.51
CA MET A 383 -2.56 24.35 14.48
C MET A 383 -3.58 25.46 14.80
N SER A 384 -4.73 25.12 15.40
CA SER A 384 -5.78 26.09 15.73
C SER A 384 -5.36 27.13 16.78
N ARG A 385 -4.23 26.93 17.48
CA ARG A 385 -3.66 27.91 18.41
C ARG A 385 -3.09 29.15 17.73
N THR A 386 -2.71 29.04 16.46
CA THR A 386 -2.06 30.12 15.70
C THR A 386 -2.81 30.51 14.44
N MET A 387 -3.71 29.66 13.95
CA MET A 387 -4.52 29.88 12.75
C MET A 387 -5.91 29.34 13.01
N LYS A 388 -6.94 30.17 12.94
CA LYS A 388 -8.33 29.75 13.17
C LYS A 388 -8.80 28.78 12.08
N LEU A 389 -9.31 27.62 12.48
CA LEU A 389 -9.84 26.59 11.59
C LEU A 389 -11.35 26.48 11.76
N TYR A 390 -12.10 26.67 10.67
CA TYR A 390 -13.55 26.59 10.64
C TYR A 390 -14.00 25.44 9.75
N PHE A 391 -14.73 24.48 10.29
CA PHE A 391 -15.32 23.42 9.48
C PHE A 391 -16.61 23.90 8.84
N LEU A 392 -16.61 24.07 7.54
CA LEU A 392 -17.79 24.47 6.75
C LEU A 392 -18.76 23.31 6.52
N THR A 393 -18.26 22.08 6.55
CA THR A 393 -19.01 20.84 6.44
C THR A 393 -18.76 19.95 7.65
N PRO A 394 -19.70 19.05 8.03
CA PRO A 394 -19.51 18.12 9.14
C PRO A 394 -18.21 17.33 9.03
N SER A 395 -17.55 17.10 10.17
CA SER A 395 -16.27 16.40 10.23
C SER A 395 -16.12 15.62 11.54
N LEU A 396 -15.59 14.39 11.44
CA LEU A 396 -15.21 13.60 12.62
C LEU A 396 -13.94 14.15 13.31
N TYR A 397 -13.29 15.14 12.70
CA TYR A 397 -12.16 15.85 13.33
C TYR A 397 -12.63 16.98 14.25
N GLN A 398 -13.89 17.37 14.22
CA GLN A 398 -14.48 18.29 15.20
C GLN A 398 -14.58 17.55 16.54
N GLY A 399 -13.90 18.04 17.59
CA GLY A 399 -14.14 17.60 18.96
C GLY A 399 -15.50 18.12 19.47
N GLU A 400 -15.93 17.65 20.65
CA GLU A 400 -17.18 18.14 21.32
C GLU A 400 -17.16 19.67 21.59
N GLU A 401 -15.99 20.28 21.64
CA GLU A 401 -15.83 21.74 21.64
C GLU A 401 -15.67 22.20 20.19
N ALA A 402 -16.73 22.82 19.64
CA ALA A 402 -16.66 23.55 18.38
C ALA A 402 -15.45 24.50 18.41
N TYR A 403 -14.53 24.36 17.47
CA TYR A 403 -13.48 25.35 17.26
C TYR A 403 -14.17 26.64 16.76
N VAL A 404 -14.49 27.55 17.69
CA VAL A 404 -15.00 28.87 17.39
C VAL A 404 -13.85 29.81 17.18
#